data_db20def54def7e7860114a90f7154a68
#
_entry.id   db20def54def7e7860114a90f7154a68
#
_cell.length_a   1.000
_cell.length_b   1.000
_cell.length_c   1.000
_cell.angle_alpha   90.00
_cell.angle_beta   90.00
_cell.angle_gamma   90.00
#
_symmetry.space_group_name_H-M   'P 1'
#
loop_
_entity.id
_entity.type
_entity.pdbx_description
1 polymer ?
#
loop_
_entity_poly.entity_id
_entity_poly.type
_entity_poly.pdbx_seq_one_letter_code
_entity_poly.pdbx_strand_id
1 'polypeptide(L)'
;MSNHSTETAIKVNSKKALQLVTELMAIPGKSGEEALIAAEIKSRLLKAGLSETMIQFDSAHKKSPIGGQTGNMIVKLPGTMRGPRRLLMAHMDTVPLCEGAEPVKKGDLIHSKSELTALGADDRSGCSVILNALLTILEHNLPHPPLSFCWMVQEEIGLVGVRLLTTSKLGKPRMCFNWDGKLSDMVCIGATGDSGMLIQIQGIASHAGAHPECGVSAAVIASRAIDDLYTNGWHGLVIKGKNTGSSNVGVIEGGAATNVVMPELTIKAEARSHNPRFRQKILDEFKKAFLKAAKSVKNSDGKQGSVSFESYLKYDSFRLPEQEPAVQTARLAIEKQGGQPELTIANGGLDANWMTAHGFPTVTLGCGQQDIHTTSEALMIDEYLKACQIGLLLATATESA
;
A
#
# COMPACT_ATOMS: atom_id res chain seq x y z
N MET A 1 -11.79 33.07 39.12
CA MET A 1 -12.76 32.09 38.62
C MET A 1 -12.59 32.03 37.11
N SER A 2 -11.79 31.08 36.64
CA SER A 2 -11.55 30.86 35.19
C SER A 2 -12.66 29.98 34.66
N ASN A 3 -13.54 30.55 33.86
CA ASN A 3 -14.50 29.80 33.06
C ASN A 3 -13.73 28.89 32.07
N HIS A 4 -13.52 27.65 32.43
CA HIS A 4 -13.24 26.61 31.46
C HIS A 4 -14.58 26.30 30.77
N SER A 5 -14.87 27.02 29.68
CA SER A 5 -15.85 26.59 28.72
C SER A 5 -15.33 25.26 28.15
N THR A 6 -15.95 24.15 28.53
CA THR A 6 -15.82 22.86 27.83
C THR A 6 -16.37 23.11 26.42
N GLU A 7 -15.48 23.50 25.48
CA GLU A 7 -15.78 23.45 24.05
C GLU A 7 -16.16 22.02 23.73
N THR A 8 -17.44 21.80 23.47
CA THR A 8 -17.96 20.51 23.08
C THR A 8 -17.29 20.14 21.73
N ALA A 9 -16.34 19.21 21.74
CA ALA A 9 -15.66 18.78 20.53
C ALA A 9 -16.70 18.37 19.49
N ILE A 10 -16.62 18.95 18.28
CA ILE A 10 -17.56 18.62 17.19
C ILE A 10 -17.43 17.14 16.86
N LYS A 11 -18.56 16.45 16.92
CA LYS A 11 -18.65 15.04 16.55
C LYS A 11 -18.89 14.89 15.06
N VAL A 12 -18.23 13.93 14.45
CA VAL A 12 -18.48 13.51 13.06
C VAL A 12 -19.95 13.08 12.91
N ASN A 13 -20.60 13.54 11.84
CA ASN A 13 -21.95 13.09 11.51
C ASN A 13 -21.91 11.68 10.93
N SER A 14 -22.23 10.68 11.74
CA SER A 14 -22.16 9.25 11.36
C SER A 14 -22.96 8.92 10.10
N LYS A 15 -24.13 9.53 9.91
CA LYS A 15 -24.98 9.30 8.72
C LYS A 15 -24.29 9.82 7.46
N LYS A 16 -23.78 11.06 7.48
CA LYS A 16 -23.03 11.64 6.35
C LYS A 16 -21.75 10.86 6.06
N ALA A 17 -21.02 10.45 7.10
CA ALA A 17 -19.79 9.67 6.95
C ALA A 17 -20.04 8.30 6.31
N LEU A 18 -21.06 7.56 6.78
CA LEU A 18 -21.43 6.26 6.20
C LEU A 18 -21.93 6.39 4.76
N GLN A 19 -22.73 7.40 4.46
CA GLN A 19 -23.16 7.68 3.09
C GLN A 19 -21.95 7.95 2.20
N LEU A 20 -21.01 8.80 2.66
CA LEU A 20 -19.81 9.17 1.92
C LEU A 20 -18.96 7.94 1.56
N VAL A 21 -18.61 7.09 2.53
CA VAL A 21 -17.77 5.92 2.27
C VAL A 21 -18.47 4.91 1.36
N THR A 22 -19.78 4.68 1.56
CA THR A 22 -20.57 3.78 0.71
C THR A 22 -20.58 4.25 -0.75
N GLU A 23 -20.75 5.55 -0.98
CA GLU A 23 -20.72 6.14 -2.33
C GLU A 23 -19.31 6.06 -2.94
N LEU A 24 -18.23 6.29 -2.18
CA LEU A 24 -16.86 6.19 -2.70
C LEU A 24 -16.46 4.74 -3.06
N MET A 25 -16.87 3.75 -2.25
CA MET A 25 -16.60 2.33 -2.54
C MET A 25 -17.33 1.82 -3.80
N ALA A 26 -18.44 2.43 -4.18
CA ALA A 26 -19.18 2.08 -5.39
C ALA A 26 -18.54 2.63 -6.69
N ILE A 27 -17.54 3.53 -6.58
CA ILE A 27 -16.91 4.14 -7.76
C ILE A 27 -15.77 3.23 -8.24
N PRO A 28 -15.79 2.75 -9.50
CA PRO A 28 -14.69 1.99 -10.06
C PRO A 28 -13.41 2.82 -10.13
N GLY A 29 -12.27 2.17 -10.00
CA GLY A 29 -10.97 2.86 -10.03
C GLY A 29 -9.85 1.97 -9.51
N LYS A 30 -9.52 0.91 -10.26
CA LYS A 30 -8.31 0.13 -10.03
C LYS A 30 -7.06 0.93 -10.36
N SER A 31 -5.90 0.44 -9.94
CA SER A 31 -4.60 1.09 -10.20
C SER A 31 -4.44 1.50 -11.65
N GLY A 32 -4.20 2.79 -11.90
CA GLY A 32 -4.09 3.42 -13.21
C GLY A 32 -5.42 3.95 -13.78
N GLU A 33 -6.56 3.65 -13.17
CA GLU A 33 -7.90 4.06 -13.63
C GLU A 33 -8.64 4.94 -12.60
N GLU A 34 -7.92 5.73 -11.82
CA GLU A 34 -8.43 6.51 -10.67
C GLU A 34 -9.14 7.81 -11.05
N ALA A 35 -9.32 8.14 -12.34
CA ALA A 35 -9.89 9.43 -12.76
C ALA A 35 -11.31 9.68 -12.21
N LEU A 36 -12.16 8.64 -12.14
CA LEU A 36 -13.54 8.78 -11.69
C LEU A 36 -13.61 9.12 -10.20
N ILE A 37 -12.86 8.40 -9.37
CA ILE A 37 -12.84 8.67 -7.93
C ILE A 37 -12.19 10.03 -7.62
N ALA A 38 -11.11 10.39 -8.32
CA ALA A 38 -10.48 11.70 -8.18
C ALA A 38 -11.44 12.85 -8.56
N ALA A 39 -12.22 12.67 -9.64
CA ALA A 39 -13.22 13.65 -10.06
C ALA A 39 -14.35 13.79 -9.02
N GLU A 40 -14.81 12.69 -8.43
CA GLU A 40 -15.85 12.72 -7.38
C GLU A 40 -15.36 13.43 -6.12
N ILE A 41 -14.16 13.10 -5.62
CA ILE A 41 -13.56 13.79 -4.47
C ILE A 41 -13.43 15.29 -4.77
N LYS A 42 -12.88 15.65 -5.94
CA LYS A 42 -12.78 17.04 -6.38
C LYS A 42 -14.15 17.73 -6.41
N SER A 43 -15.17 17.09 -6.99
CA SER A 43 -16.54 17.63 -7.06
C SER A 43 -17.10 17.95 -5.69
N ARG A 44 -16.95 17.05 -4.71
CA ARG A 44 -17.41 17.27 -3.33
C ARG A 44 -16.72 18.44 -2.66
N LEU A 45 -15.40 18.57 -2.85
CA LEU A 45 -14.63 19.69 -2.30
C LEU A 45 -15.06 21.04 -2.88
N LEU A 46 -15.29 21.10 -4.20
CA LEU A 46 -15.79 22.31 -4.86
C LEU A 46 -17.20 22.67 -4.36
N LYS A 47 -18.11 21.69 -4.21
CA LYS A 47 -19.45 21.89 -3.64
C LYS A 47 -19.41 22.37 -2.20
N ALA A 48 -18.41 21.98 -1.42
CA ALA A 48 -18.18 22.47 -0.05
C ALA A 48 -17.53 23.85 0.00
N GLY A 49 -17.31 24.52 -1.14
CA GLY A 49 -16.79 25.89 -1.22
C GLY A 49 -15.26 25.98 -1.29
N LEU A 50 -14.54 24.86 -1.44
CA LEU A 50 -13.09 24.91 -1.61
C LEU A 50 -12.75 25.51 -2.98
N SER A 51 -11.82 26.48 -3.02
CA SER A 51 -11.35 27.04 -4.29
C SER A 51 -10.61 25.99 -5.13
N GLU A 52 -10.90 25.93 -6.42
CA GLU A 52 -10.23 25.03 -7.36
C GLU A 52 -8.70 25.22 -7.39
N THR A 53 -8.23 26.44 -7.13
CA THR A 53 -6.79 26.76 -7.06
C THR A 53 -6.06 26.05 -5.91
N MET A 54 -6.79 25.57 -4.90
CA MET A 54 -6.24 24.81 -3.78
C MET A 54 -6.08 23.31 -4.10
N ILE A 55 -6.70 22.83 -5.19
CA ILE A 55 -6.66 21.44 -5.63
C ILE A 55 -5.63 21.29 -6.74
N GLN A 56 -4.63 20.47 -6.54
CA GLN A 56 -3.56 20.25 -7.51
C GLN A 56 -3.41 18.75 -7.78
N PHE A 57 -3.02 18.41 -8.98
CA PHE A 57 -2.56 17.08 -9.34
C PHE A 57 -1.07 17.11 -9.62
N ASP A 58 -0.38 16.04 -9.31
CA ASP A 58 1.00 15.85 -9.74
C ASP A 58 1.07 15.07 -11.06
N SER A 59 2.27 14.65 -11.44
CA SER A 59 2.50 13.91 -12.68
C SER A 59 2.98 12.48 -12.46
N ALA A 60 2.66 11.87 -11.32
CA ALA A 60 3.09 10.51 -10.98
C ALA A 60 2.69 9.50 -12.07
N HIS A 61 1.44 9.56 -12.55
CA HIS A 61 0.93 8.69 -13.62
C HIS A 61 1.76 8.72 -14.91
N LYS A 62 2.35 9.88 -15.27
CA LYS A 62 3.18 10.00 -16.48
C LYS A 62 4.53 9.29 -16.38
N LYS A 63 4.98 9.02 -15.15
CA LYS A 63 6.25 8.34 -14.85
C LYS A 63 6.04 6.89 -14.40
N SER A 64 4.79 6.49 -14.21
CA SER A 64 4.44 5.12 -13.83
C SER A 64 4.78 4.14 -14.96
N PRO A 65 5.24 2.93 -14.63
CA PRO A 65 5.51 1.87 -15.62
C PRO A 65 4.26 1.41 -16.39
N ILE A 66 3.06 1.62 -15.83
CA ILE A 66 1.79 1.29 -16.49
C ILE A 66 1.06 2.52 -17.04
N GLY A 67 1.62 3.73 -16.88
CA GLY A 67 0.91 4.97 -17.15
C GLY A 67 -0.16 5.25 -16.09
N GLY A 68 -1.29 5.84 -16.50
CA GLY A 68 -2.45 6.09 -15.63
C GLY A 68 -3.26 7.28 -16.12
N GLN A 69 -4.49 7.39 -15.65
CA GLN A 69 -5.43 8.44 -16.07
C GLN A 69 -5.20 9.76 -15.31
N THR A 70 -4.72 9.70 -14.07
CA THR A 70 -4.49 10.87 -13.21
C THR A 70 -3.29 10.68 -12.30
N GLY A 71 -2.74 11.77 -11.75
CA GLY A 71 -1.72 11.76 -10.71
C GLY A 71 -2.30 11.86 -9.32
N ASN A 72 -1.43 11.91 -8.31
CA ASN A 72 -1.82 12.13 -6.92
C ASN A 72 -2.54 13.47 -6.79
N MET A 73 -3.70 13.47 -6.13
CA MET A 73 -4.46 14.68 -5.86
C MET A 73 -4.04 15.30 -4.54
N ILE A 74 -3.68 16.57 -4.55
CA ILE A 74 -3.14 17.28 -3.37
C ILE A 74 -3.97 18.53 -3.11
N VAL A 75 -4.43 18.70 -1.87
CA VAL A 75 -5.12 19.90 -1.39
C VAL A 75 -4.31 20.54 -0.28
N LYS A 76 -4.12 21.86 -0.35
CA LYS A 76 -3.46 22.61 0.72
C LYS A 76 -4.37 23.70 1.27
N LEU A 77 -4.60 23.67 2.60
CA LEU A 77 -5.26 24.74 3.30
C LEU A 77 -4.23 25.60 4.06
N PRO A 78 -4.32 26.93 3.98
CA PRO A 78 -3.65 27.80 4.94
C PRO A 78 -4.24 27.53 6.33
N GLY A 79 -3.42 27.61 7.39
CA GLY A 79 -3.92 27.48 8.75
C GLY A 79 -4.75 28.68 9.17
N THR A 80 -5.80 28.46 9.95
CA THR A 80 -6.54 29.50 10.66
C THR A 80 -5.92 29.77 12.04
N MET A 81 -5.03 28.87 12.49
CA MET A 81 -4.25 29.01 13.71
C MET A 81 -2.77 28.64 13.44
N ARG A 82 -1.89 29.06 14.35
CA ARG A 82 -0.46 28.71 14.28
C ARG A 82 -0.26 27.22 14.60
N GLY A 83 0.72 26.62 13.95
CA GLY A 83 1.12 25.23 14.17
C GLY A 83 1.91 24.66 12.99
N PRO A 84 2.57 23.51 13.16
CA PRO A 84 3.22 22.83 12.07
C PRO A 84 2.18 22.30 11.06
N ARG A 85 2.56 22.29 9.77
CA ARG A 85 1.71 21.69 8.75
C ARG A 85 1.56 20.20 8.99
N ARG A 86 0.34 19.69 8.89
CA ARG A 86 0.00 18.27 8.95
C ARG A 86 -0.43 17.78 7.60
N LEU A 87 -0.09 16.53 7.28
CA LEU A 87 -0.54 15.82 6.10
C LEU A 87 -1.46 14.68 6.51
N LEU A 88 -2.62 14.61 5.89
CA LEU A 88 -3.54 13.49 5.96
C LEU A 88 -3.57 12.84 4.57
N MET A 89 -3.38 11.53 4.48
CA MET A 89 -3.28 10.83 3.20
C MET A 89 -3.92 9.44 3.22
N ALA A 90 -4.27 8.97 2.04
CA ALA A 90 -4.86 7.67 1.74
C ALA A 90 -4.69 7.38 0.25
N HIS A 91 -4.86 6.13 -0.21
CA HIS A 91 -4.79 5.85 -1.65
C HIS A 91 -6.17 5.68 -2.29
N MET A 92 -6.27 6.10 -3.57
CA MET A 92 -7.54 6.10 -4.30
C MET A 92 -7.80 4.80 -5.06
N ASP A 93 -6.75 4.13 -5.49
CA ASP A 93 -6.89 2.90 -6.27
C ASP A 93 -7.37 1.73 -5.40
N THR A 94 -7.89 0.73 -6.07
CA THR A 94 -8.30 -0.55 -5.50
C THR A 94 -7.75 -1.68 -6.35
N VAL A 95 -7.71 -2.90 -5.79
CA VAL A 95 -7.40 -4.09 -6.59
C VAL A 95 -8.48 -4.34 -7.65
N PRO A 96 -8.15 -4.99 -8.80
CA PRO A 96 -9.13 -5.28 -9.87
C PRO A 96 -10.35 -6.07 -9.39
N LEU A 97 -10.22 -6.84 -8.31
CA LEU A 97 -11.33 -7.64 -7.73
C LEU A 97 -12.49 -6.76 -7.22
N CYS A 98 -12.27 -5.46 -7.00
CA CYS A 98 -13.29 -4.51 -6.56
C CYS A 98 -14.15 -3.95 -7.71
N GLU A 99 -13.83 -4.26 -8.98
CA GLU A 99 -14.63 -3.76 -10.12
C GLU A 99 -16.06 -4.31 -10.07
N GLY A 100 -17.04 -3.41 -10.08
CA GLY A 100 -18.46 -3.77 -9.96
C GLY A 100 -18.94 -3.99 -8.53
N ALA A 101 -18.20 -3.56 -7.52
CA ALA A 101 -18.64 -3.60 -6.13
C ALA A 101 -19.94 -2.82 -5.91
N GLU A 102 -20.91 -3.44 -5.25
CA GLU A 102 -22.17 -2.84 -4.82
C GLU A 102 -22.21 -2.84 -3.28
N PRO A 103 -21.78 -1.74 -2.62
CA PRO A 103 -21.71 -1.71 -1.16
C PRO A 103 -23.10 -1.81 -0.52
N VAL A 104 -23.29 -2.77 0.39
CA VAL A 104 -24.53 -2.96 1.17
C VAL A 104 -24.24 -3.15 2.64
N LYS A 105 -25.04 -2.51 3.49
CA LYS A 105 -24.94 -2.67 4.94
C LYS A 105 -25.62 -3.94 5.40
N LYS A 106 -24.92 -4.77 6.19
CA LYS A 106 -25.46 -5.94 6.92
C LYS A 106 -24.99 -5.87 8.39
N GLY A 107 -25.91 -5.55 9.30
CA GLY A 107 -25.55 -5.36 10.71
C GLY A 107 -24.50 -4.24 10.89
N ASP A 108 -23.38 -4.57 11.49
CA ASP A 108 -22.31 -3.64 11.82
C ASP A 108 -21.20 -3.59 10.74
N LEU A 109 -21.44 -4.23 9.59
CA LEU A 109 -20.51 -4.29 8.48
C LEU A 109 -21.13 -3.76 7.19
N ILE A 110 -20.26 -3.29 6.28
CA ILE A 110 -20.61 -3.08 4.88
C ILE A 110 -19.83 -4.12 4.07
N HIS A 111 -20.49 -4.80 3.14
CA HIS A 111 -19.91 -5.77 2.22
C HIS A 111 -20.26 -5.42 0.77
N SER A 112 -19.62 -6.04 -0.19
CA SER A 112 -20.15 -6.08 -1.54
C SER A 112 -21.39 -7.00 -1.58
N LYS A 113 -22.41 -6.59 -2.33
CA LYS A 113 -23.59 -7.41 -2.59
C LYS A 113 -23.28 -8.63 -3.43
N SER A 114 -22.32 -8.48 -4.34
CA SER A 114 -21.81 -9.54 -5.20
C SER A 114 -20.82 -10.43 -4.44
N GLU A 115 -20.98 -11.74 -4.49
CA GLU A 115 -20.04 -12.71 -3.95
C GLU A 115 -18.79 -12.88 -4.83
N LEU A 116 -18.77 -12.25 -6.00
CA LEU A 116 -17.66 -12.32 -6.97
C LEU A 116 -16.72 -11.12 -6.90
N THR A 117 -17.09 -10.09 -6.13
CA THR A 117 -16.29 -8.86 -6.01
C THR A 117 -15.87 -8.61 -4.57
N ALA A 118 -14.69 -8.06 -4.40
CA ALA A 118 -14.30 -7.40 -3.16
C ALA A 118 -15.09 -6.08 -3.00
N LEU A 119 -14.95 -5.41 -1.85
CA LEU A 119 -15.70 -4.19 -1.52
C LEU A 119 -14.97 -2.91 -1.96
N GLY A 120 -13.65 -2.89 -1.86
CA GLY A 120 -12.83 -1.69 -2.03
C GLY A 120 -12.81 -0.81 -0.77
N ALA A 121 -13.01 -1.40 0.42
CA ALA A 121 -12.76 -0.71 1.68
C ALA A 121 -11.31 -0.27 1.78
N ASP A 122 -10.41 -1.07 1.24
CA ASP A 122 -9.01 -0.78 0.96
C ASP A 122 -8.88 -0.04 -0.39
N ASP A 123 -8.56 1.28 -0.47
CA ASP A 123 -8.50 2.18 0.68
C ASP A 123 -9.52 3.34 0.51
N ARG A 124 -10.74 3.02 -0.01
CA ARG A 124 -11.82 4.01 -0.08
C ARG A 124 -12.27 4.47 1.32
N SER A 125 -12.08 3.63 2.33
CA SER A 125 -12.36 4.01 3.72
C SER A 125 -11.39 5.08 4.22
N GLY A 126 -10.10 4.95 3.99
CA GLY A 126 -9.11 5.98 4.30
C GLY A 126 -9.33 7.26 3.48
N CYS A 127 -9.60 7.13 2.16
CA CYS A 127 -10.01 8.25 1.32
C CYS A 127 -11.20 9.02 1.91
N SER A 128 -12.19 8.29 2.43
CA SER A 128 -13.38 8.85 3.05
C SER A 128 -13.08 9.50 4.39
N VAL A 129 -12.20 8.92 5.23
CA VAL A 129 -11.79 9.51 6.51
C VAL A 129 -11.19 10.90 6.30
N ILE A 130 -10.21 11.03 5.41
CA ILE A 130 -9.54 12.32 5.18
C ILE A 130 -10.46 13.34 4.48
N LEU A 131 -11.34 12.87 3.58
CA LEU A 131 -12.34 13.73 2.94
C LEU A 131 -13.39 14.21 3.95
N ASN A 132 -13.89 13.33 4.82
CA ASN A 132 -14.84 13.68 5.88
C ASN A 132 -14.26 14.73 6.83
N ALA A 133 -13.00 14.60 7.24
CA ALA A 133 -12.32 15.59 8.08
C ALA A 133 -12.28 16.96 7.40
N LEU A 134 -11.90 17.01 6.10
CA LEU A 134 -11.83 18.25 5.34
C LEU A 134 -13.22 18.89 5.15
N LEU A 135 -14.23 18.11 4.77
CA LEU A 135 -15.61 18.59 4.60
C LEU A 135 -16.18 19.13 5.91
N THR A 136 -15.91 18.46 7.04
CA THR A 136 -16.36 18.92 8.37
C THR A 136 -15.68 20.22 8.77
N ILE A 137 -14.38 20.39 8.49
CA ILE A 137 -13.66 21.65 8.72
C ILE A 137 -14.29 22.79 7.92
N LEU A 138 -14.59 22.58 6.65
CA LEU A 138 -15.19 23.59 5.76
C LEU A 138 -16.62 23.92 6.19
N GLU A 139 -17.44 22.91 6.50
CA GLU A 139 -18.86 23.10 6.90
C GLU A 139 -18.98 23.92 8.19
N HIS A 140 -18.10 23.69 9.16
CA HIS A 140 -18.18 24.31 10.49
C HIS A 140 -17.14 25.41 10.73
N ASN A 141 -16.33 25.76 9.72
CA ASN A 141 -15.24 26.73 9.84
C ASN A 141 -14.33 26.45 11.05
N LEU A 142 -13.94 25.18 11.24
CA LEU A 142 -13.17 24.76 12.42
C LEU A 142 -11.77 25.37 12.40
N PRO A 143 -11.25 25.82 13.55
CA PRO A 143 -9.85 26.23 13.66
C PRO A 143 -8.93 25.05 13.40
N HIS A 144 -7.88 25.27 12.59
CA HIS A 144 -6.92 24.24 12.24
C HIS A 144 -5.54 24.83 11.92
N PRO A 145 -4.43 24.09 12.17
CA PRO A 145 -3.11 24.46 11.68
C PRO A 145 -3.05 24.36 10.15
N PRO A 146 -1.97 24.78 9.48
CA PRO A 146 -1.80 24.53 8.06
C PRO A 146 -1.95 23.03 7.75
N LEU A 147 -2.81 22.68 6.79
CA LEU A 147 -3.10 21.29 6.40
C LEU A 147 -2.71 21.01 4.96
N SER A 148 -2.36 19.76 4.71
CA SER A 148 -2.30 19.16 3.39
C SER A 148 -3.10 17.86 3.42
N PHE A 149 -3.81 17.59 2.34
CA PHE A 149 -4.49 16.33 2.09
C PHE A 149 -3.92 15.75 0.81
N CYS A 150 -3.70 14.45 0.78
CA CYS A 150 -3.20 13.79 -0.41
C CYS A 150 -3.93 12.46 -0.64
N TRP A 151 -4.53 12.33 -1.80
CA TRP A 151 -5.11 11.08 -2.28
C TRP A 151 -4.16 10.50 -3.31
N MET A 152 -3.51 9.39 -2.95
CA MET A 152 -2.50 8.71 -3.76
C MET A 152 -3.14 7.85 -4.84
N VAL A 153 -2.39 7.58 -5.90
CA VAL A 153 -2.74 6.65 -6.98
C VAL A 153 -1.79 5.45 -6.96
N GLN A 154 -2.23 4.30 -7.49
CA GLN A 154 -1.37 3.15 -7.78
C GLN A 154 -0.56 2.63 -6.59
N GLU A 155 -1.17 2.60 -5.40
CA GLU A 155 -0.58 1.97 -4.22
C GLU A 155 -0.47 0.45 -4.44
N GLU A 156 -1.56 -0.19 -4.89
CA GLU A 156 -1.80 -1.63 -4.99
C GLU A 156 -0.85 -2.37 -5.96
N ILE A 157 -0.14 -1.63 -6.79
CA ILE A 157 0.87 -2.17 -7.72
C ILE A 157 2.30 -1.89 -7.26
N GLY A 158 2.49 -1.66 -5.96
CA GLY A 158 3.79 -1.51 -5.31
C GLY A 158 4.17 -0.06 -5.01
N LEU A 159 3.25 0.70 -4.43
CA LEU A 159 3.47 2.05 -3.89
C LEU A 159 3.93 3.05 -4.95
N VAL A 160 3.45 2.90 -6.20
CA VAL A 160 3.97 3.66 -7.35
C VAL A 160 3.66 5.14 -7.22
N GLY A 161 2.43 5.50 -6.82
CA GLY A 161 2.00 6.89 -6.71
C GLY A 161 2.84 7.68 -5.71
N VAL A 162 3.03 7.15 -4.51
CA VAL A 162 3.83 7.80 -3.47
C VAL A 162 5.32 7.82 -3.83
N ARG A 163 5.84 6.75 -4.46
CA ARG A 163 7.24 6.72 -4.95
C ARG A 163 7.53 7.87 -5.91
N LEU A 164 6.57 8.20 -6.77
CA LEU A 164 6.69 9.23 -7.81
C LEU A 164 6.10 10.59 -7.40
N LEU A 165 5.68 10.72 -6.15
CA LEU A 165 5.04 11.93 -5.61
C LEU A 165 5.90 13.18 -5.78
N THR A 166 5.29 14.25 -6.24
CA THR A 166 5.93 15.57 -6.25
C THR A 166 5.87 16.21 -4.87
N THR A 167 6.79 15.83 -4.00
CA THR A 167 6.80 16.21 -2.56
C THR A 167 6.81 17.72 -2.30
N SER A 168 7.36 18.54 -3.21
CA SER A 168 7.32 20.01 -3.10
C SER A 168 5.89 20.58 -3.07
N LYS A 169 4.91 19.85 -3.61
CA LYS A 169 3.49 20.24 -3.58
C LYS A 169 2.85 20.03 -2.20
N LEU A 170 3.44 19.24 -1.30
CA LEU A 170 2.89 18.97 0.03
C LEU A 170 3.01 20.15 1.02
N GLY A 171 3.86 21.14 0.73
CA GLY A 171 4.03 22.31 1.62
C GLY A 171 4.84 22.03 2.89
N LYS A 172 5.74 21.03 2.87
CA LYS A 172 6.66 20.64 3.95
C LYS A 172 5.94 20.27 5.27
N PRO A 173 5.07 19.26 5.29
CA PRO A 173 4.42 18.81 6.51
C PRO A 173 5.46 18.30 7.52
N ARG A 174 5.17 18.48 8.81
CA ARG A 174 6.01 18.03 9.92
C ARG A 174 5.45 16.79 10.60
N MET A 175 4.17 16.49 10.42
CA MET A 175 3.47 15.31 10.90
C MET A 175 2.62 14.76 9.77
N CYS A 176 2.76 13.47 9.49
CA CYS A 176 2.08 12.81 8.37
C CYS A 176 1.31 11.58 8.89
N PHE A 177 0.05 11.49 8.48
CA PHE A 177 -0.89 10.45 8.87
C PHE A 177 -1.48 9.82 7.61
N ASN A 178 -1.27 8.52 7.46
CA ASN A 178 -1.86 7.70 6.41
C ASN A 178 -3.01 6.89 7.02
N TRP A 179 -4.08 6.66 6.30
CA TRP A 179 -5.13 5.71 6.69
C TRP A 179 -5.09 4.56 5.70
N ASP A 180 -4.85 3.38 6.18
CA ASP A 180 -4.75 2.16 5.38
C ASP A 180 -4.55 0.98 6.34
N GLY A 181 -5.58 0.71 7.15
CA GLY A 181 -5.49 -0.34 8.13
C GLY A 181 -6.82 -0.75 8.77
N LYS A 182 -6.77 -1.77 9.61
CA LYS A 182 -7.94 -2.44 10.15
C LYS A 182 -8.58 -1.67 11.30
N LEU A 183 -7.99 -1.70 12.48
CA LEU A 183 -8.60 -1.18 13.71
C LEU A 183 -8.24 0.29 13.93
N SER A 184 -9.20 1.08 14.36
CA SER A 184 -9.02 2.51 14.63
C SER A 184 -8.01 2.81 15.75
N ASP A 185 -7.78 1.86 16.65
CA ASP A 185 -6.79 1.98 17.73
C ASP A 185 -5.36 1.64 17.27
N MET A 186 -5.19 1.13 16.04
CA MET A 186 -3.88 0.80 15.47
C MET A 186 -3.07 2.05 15.14
N VAL A 187 -1.82 2.06 15.58
CA VAL A 187 -0.80 3.05 15.22
C VAL A 187 0.39 2.30 14.61
N CYS A 188 0.40 2.14 13.30
CA CYS A 188 1.48 1.45 12.61
C CYS A 188 2.70 2.38 12.46
N ILE A 189 3.79 2.03 13.13
CA ILE A 189 5.03 2.82 13.20
C ILE A 189 6.16 2.24 12.35
N GLY A 190 5.90 1.19 11.58
CA GLY A 190 6.91 0.56 10.73
C GLY A 190 6.32 -0.46 9.79
N ALA A 191 7.00 -0.70 8.70
CA ALA A 191 6.62 -1.70 7.72
C ALA A 191 7.82 -2.41 7.11
N THR A 192 7.58 -3.59 6.56
CA THR A 192 8.63 -4.37 5.88
C THR A 192 9.11 -3.67 4.61
N GLY A 193 10.30 -4.06 4.12
CA GLY A 193 10.76 -3.71 2.79
C GLY A 193 10.60 -4.87 1.81
N ASP A 194 10.44 -4.55 0.53
CA ASP A 194 10.28 -5.52 -0.56
C ASP A 194 11.29 -5.28 -1.69
N SER A 195 11.81 -6.37 -2.22
CA SER A 195 12.66 -6.37 -3.43
C SER A 195 12.15 -7.40 -4.41
N GLY A 196 11.93 -6.97 -5.66
CA GLY A 196 11.57 -7.84 -6.76
C GLY A 196 12.78 -8.55 -7.37
N MET A 197 12.53 -9.70 -7.97
CA MET A 197 13.50 -10.47 -8.76
C MET A 197 12.92 -10.80 -10.13
N LEU A 198 13.70 -10.59 -11.17
CA LEU A 198 13.45 -11.08 -12.52
C LEU A 198 14.55 -12.09 -12.86
N ILE A 199 14.16 -13.34 -13.08
CA ILE A 199 15.07 -14.43 -13.32
C ILE A 199 14.74 -15.02 -14.69
N GLN A 200 15.67 -14.93 -15.63
CA GLN A 200 15.52 -15.44 -16.98
C GLN A 200 16.47 -16.65 -17.14
N ILE A 201 15.91 -17.77 -17.54
CA ILE A 201 16.63 -19.04 -17.73
C ILE A 201 16.68 -19.34 -19.22
N GLN A 202 17.89 -19.51 -19.75
CA GLN A 202 18.12 -19.97 -21.10
C GLN A 202 18.67 -21.39 -21.06
N GLY A 203 17.93 -22.32 -21.66
CA GLY A 203 18.32 -23.71 -21.91
C GLY A 203 18.75 -23.91 -23.36
N ILE A 204 18.57 -25.13 -23.86
CA ILE A 204 18.85 -25.51 -25.25
C ILE A 204 17.66 -26.33 -25.76
N ALA A 205 17.05 -25.87 -26.86
CA ALA A 205 15.93 -26.58 -27.47
C ALA A 205 16.41 -27.90 -28.09
N SER A 206 15.55 -28.94 -28.05
CA SER A 206 15.71 -30.20 -28.77
C SER A 206 14.35 -30.84 -28.97
N HIS A 207 14.24 -31.77 -29.90
CA HIS A 207 13.03 -32.56 -30.12
C HIS A 207 12.85 -33.55 -28.95
N ALA A 208 11.79 -33.33 -28.13
CA ALA A 208 11.61 -34.06 -26.87
C ALA A 208 11.42 -35.59 -27.04
N GLY A 209 10.96 -36.06 -28.20
CA GLY A 209 10.79 -37.48 -28.49
C GLY A 209 11.95 -38.10 -29.25
N ALA A 210 12.65 -37.35 -30.10
CA ALA A 210 13.72 -37.89 -30.95
C ALA A 210 15.11 -37.75 -30.30
N HIS A 211 15.41 -36.62 -29.72
CA HIS A 211 16.74 -36.30 -29.18
C HIS A 211 16.65 -35.48 -27.88
N PRO A 212 15.94 -35.96 -26.84
CA PRO A 212 15.80 -35.20 -25.58
C PRO A 212 17.15 -34.95 -24.90
N GLU A 213 18.13 -35.85 -25.10
CA GLU A 213 19.48 -35.75 -24.55
C GLU A 213 20.32 -34.60 -25.11
N CYS A 214 19.96 -34.09 -26.29
CA CYS A 214 20.61 -32.91 -26.89
C CYS A 214 20.14 -31.58 -26.29
N GLY A 215 19.01 -31.57 -25.58
CA GLY A 215 18.43 -30.38 -25.00
C GLY A 215 18.91 -30.09 -23.57
N VAL A 216 18.71 -28.84 -23.13
CA VAL A 216 18.85 -28.44 -21.73
C VAL A 216 17.56 -27.76 -21.33
N SER A 217 16.77 -28.39 -20.47
CA SER A 217 15.45 -27.88 -20.07
C SER A 217 15.53 -26.74 -19.05
N ALA A 218 15.02 -25.59 -19.43
CA ALA A 218 14.85 -24.43 -18.52
C ALA A 218 13.92 -24.77 -17.35
N ALA A 219 12.88 -25.59 -17.57
CA ALA A 219 11.99 -26.04 -16.51
C ALA A 219 12.69 -26.90 -15.46
N VAL A 220 13.61 -27.79 -15.87
CA VAL A 220 14.42 -28.60 -14.95
C VAL A 220 15.38 -27.72 -14.14
N ILE A 221 15.98 -26.71 -14.77
CA ILE A 221 16.81 -25.73 -14.03
C ILE A 221 15.98 -25.01 -12.98
N ALA A 222 14.81 -24.50 -13.35
CA ALA A 222 13.91 -23.80 -12.43
C ALA A 222 13.47 -24.68 -11.26
N SER A 223 12.99 -25.91 -11.54
CA SER A 223 12.52 -26.82 -10.49
C SER A 223 13.60 -27.17 -9.48
N ARG A 224 14.85 -27.45 -9.94
CA ARG A 224 16.00 -27.72 -9.05
C ARG A 224 16.36 -26.52 -8.18
N ALA A 225 16.30 -25.29 -8.73
CA ALA A 225 16.59 -24.09 -7.96
C ALA A 225 15.52 -23.82 -6.89
N ILE A 226 14.24 -23.98 -7.25
CA ILE A 226 13.12 -23.76 -6.34
C ILE A 226 13.13 -24.84 -5.23
N ASP A 227 13.39 -26.11 -5.57
CA ASP A 227 13.52 -27.20 -4.59
C ASP A 227 14.68 -26.96 -3.62
N ASP A 228 15.86 -26.52 -4.12
CA ASP A 228 17.00 -26.16 -3.28
C ASP A 228 16.65 -25.02 -2.30
N LEU A 229 15.95 -23.99 -2.78
CA LEU A 229 15.49 -22.86 -1.94
C LEU A 229 14.47 -23.32 -0.89
N TYR A 230 13.50 -24.13 -1.29
CA TYR A 230 12.45 -24.64 -0.39
C TYR A 230 13.06 -25.55 0.69
N THR A 231 13.85 -26.54 0.28
CA THR A 231 14.50 -27.50 1.18
C THR A 231 15.43 -26.84 2.18
N ASN A 232 16.15 -25.78 1.75
CA ASN A 232 17.05 -25.05 2.61
C ASN A 232 16.37 -23.88 3.38
N GLY A 233 15.03 -23.75 3.32
CA GLY A 233 14.24 -22.76 4.05
C GLY A 233 14.54 -21.32 3.61
N TRP A 234 14.70 -21.10 2.31
CA TRP A 234 14.83 -19.78 1.68
C TRP A 234 13.63 -19.41 0.82
N HIS A 235 12.56 -20.26 0.77
CA HIS A 235 11.29 -20.00 0.11
C HIS A 235 10.14 -20.03 1.12
N GLY A 236 9.19 -19.13 0.98
CA GLY A 236 8.09 -18.96 1.93
C GLY A 236 8.52 -18.12 3.14
N LEU A 237 8.18 -18.56 4.35
CA LEU A 237 8.65 -17.94 5.59
C LEU A 237 10.13 -18.28 5.81
N VAL A 238 10.98 -17.26 5.83
CA VAL A 238 12.43 -17.42 5.98
C VAL A 238 12.87 -17.02 7.38
N ILE A 239 13.29 -18.01 8.19
CA ILE A 239 13.82 -17.79 9.55
C ILE A 239 15.26 -18.29 9.61
N LYS A 240 16.22 -17.42 9.91
CA LYS A 240 17.64 -17.73 10.04
C LYS A 240 18.23 -17.06 11.29
N GLY A 241 18.32 -17.82 12.36
CA GLY A 241 18.70 -17.27 13.67
C GLY A 241 17.69 -16.24 14.16
N LYS A 242 18.13 -15.00 14.37
CA LYS A 242 17.28 -13.87 14.80
C LYS A 242 16.63 -13.10 13.64
N ASN A 243 16.95 -13.47 12.39
CA ASN A 243 16.42 -12.76 11.24
C ASN A 243 15.18 -13.46 10.68
N THR A 244 14.18 -12.66 10.34
CA THR A 244 12.93 -13.11 9.74
C THR A 244 12.66 -12.32 8.46
N GLY A 245 12.12 -13.02 7.48
CA GLY A 245 11.67 -12.46 6.22
C GLY A 245 10.77 -13.44 5.50
N SER A 246 10.42 -13.12 4.28
CA SER A 246 9.69 -14.01 3.39
C SER A 246 10.22 -13.91 1.97
N SER A 247 9.95 -14.93 1.18
CA SER A 247 10.16 -14.90 -0.26
C SER A 247 9.08 -15.68 -0.98
N ASN A 248 8.82 -15.32 -2.21
CA ASN A 248 7.84 -16.02 -3.02
C ASN A 248 8.25 -16.04 -4.49
N VAL A 249 8.05 -17.17 -5.15
CA VAL A 249 8.04 -17.29 -6.60
C VAL A 249 6.58 -17.16 -7.05
N GLY A 250 6.21 -15.96 -7.52
CA GLY A 250 4.82 -15.64 -7.83
C GLY A 250 4.40 -15.93 -9.27
N VAL A 251 5.35 -15.85 -10.21
CA VAL A 251 5.08 -16.07 -11.65
C VAL A 251 6.15 -16.95 -12.26
N ILE A 252 5.73 -17.91 -13.07
CA ILE A 252 6.58 -18.75 -13.90
C ILE A 252 5.96 -18.80 -15.29
N GLU A 253 6.69 -18.32 -16.30
CA GLU A 253 6.21 -18.25 -17.69
C GLU A 253 7.27 -18.81 -18.64
N GLY A 254 6.88 -19.67 -19.57
CA GLY A 254 7.79 -20.20 -20.59
C GLY A 254 7.26 -21.41 -21.33
N GLY A 255 8.02 -21.83 -22.35
CA GLY A 255 7.67 -22.94 -23.20
C GLY A 255 6.60 -22.64 -24.25
N ALA A 256 6.67 -23.28 -25.40
CA ALA A 256 5.74 -23.08 -26.49
C ALA A 256 5.02 -24.38 -26.91
N ALA A 257 5.65 -25.56 -26.74
CA ALA A 257 5.09 -26.84 -27.19
C ALA A 257 5.64 -28.03 -26.38
N THR A 258 4.81 -29.05 -26.19
CA THR A 258 5.15 -30.25 -25.40
C THR A 258 6.19 -31.16 -26.03
N ASN A 259 6.38 -31.07 -27.35
CA ASN A 259 7.35 -31.87 -28.11
C ASN A 259 8.74 -31.18 -28.26
N VAL A 260 8.94 -30.05 -27.54
CA VAL A 260 10.22 -29.33 -27.51
C VAL A 260 10.74 -29.29 -26.08
N VAL A 261 12.01 -29.66 -25.87
CA VAL A 261 12.73 -29.44 -24.61
C VAL A 261 12.74 -27.91 -24.36
N MET A 262 12.12 -27.45 -23.27
CA MET A 262 11.88 -26.02 -22.99
C MET A 262 13.19 -25.23 -22.99
N PRO A 263 13.40 -24.30 -23.94
CA PRO A 263 14.65 -23.55 -24.04
C PRO A 263 14.68 -22.29 -23.23
N GLU A 264 13.54 -21.76 -22.79
CA GLU A 264 13.46 -20.49 -22.07
C GLU A 264 12.34 -20.48 -21.03
N LEU A 265 12.60 -19.79 -19.92
CA LEU A 265 11.64 -19.61 -18.84
C LEU A 265 11.96 -18.33 -18.07
N THR A 266 10.92 -17.56 -17.75
CA THR A 266 11.01 -16.35 -16.95
C THR A 266 10.29 -16.56 -15.61
N ILE A 267 10.93 -16.13 -14.52
CA ILE A 267 10.38 -16.17 -13.18
C ILE A 267 10.36 -14.76 -12.63
N LYS A 268 9.20 -14.37 -12.02
CA LYS A 268 9.09 -13.17 -11.18
C LYS A 268 8.90 -13.63 -9.74
N ALA A 269 9.76 -13.11 -8.85
CA ALA A 269 9.79 -13.46 -7.45
C ALA A 269 9.99 -12.21 -6.59
N GLU A 270 9.78 -12.34 -5.27
CA GLU A 270 10.02 -11.25 -4.32
C GLU A 270 10.67 -11.76 -3.04
N ALA A 271 11.29 -10.83 -2.30
CA ALA A 271 11.84 -11.06 -0.98
C ALA A 271 11.52 -9.88 -0.06
N ARG A 272 10.99 -10.19 1.13
CA ARG A 272 10.61 -9.18 2.13
C ARG A 272 11.34 -9.41 3.44
N SER A 273 11.72 -8.33 4.11
CA SER A 273 12.21 -8.34 5.49
C SER A 273 12.24 -6.93 6.06
N HIS A 274 12.02 -6.81 7.37
CA HIS A 274 12.27 -5.56 8.12
C HIS A 274 13.77 -5.21 8.21
N ASN A 275 14.64 -6.21 8.00
CA ASN A 275 16.09 -6.03 7.97
C ASN A 275 16.59 -5.99 6.52
N PRO A 276 17.02 -4.82 6.00
CA PRO A 276 17.48 -4.70 4.61
C PRO A 276 18.67 -5.63 4.27
N ARG A 277 19.57 -5.85 5.23
CA ARG A 277 20.72 -6.78 5.04
C ARG A 277 20.25 -8.23 4.92
N PHE A 278 19.22 -8.60 5.66
CA PHE A 278 18.67 -9.94 5.58
C PHE A 278 17.86 -10.14 4.30
N ARG A 279 17.12 -9.12 3.87
CA ARG A 279 16.45 -9.12 2.56
C ARG A 279 17.46 -9.32 1.42
N GLN A 280 18.59 -8.60 1.44
CA GLN A 280 19.66 -8.80 0.47
C GLN A 280 20.21 -10.24 0.51
N LYS A 281 20.38 -10.82 1.70
CA LYS A 281 20.82 -12.21 1.83
C LYS A 281 19.83 -13.19 1.18
N ILE A 282 18.53 -12.98 1.29
CA ILE A 282 17.53 -13.82 0.60
C ILE A 282 17.73 -13.73 -0.92
N LEU A 283 17.92 -12.51 -1.47
CA LEU A 283 18.20 -12.32 -2.91
C LEU A 283 19.47 -13.05 -3.34
N ASP A 284 20.52 -13.00 -2.53
CA ASP A 284 21.81 -13.66 -2.83
C ASP A 284 21.67 -15.19 -2.84
N GLU A 285 20.88 -15.77 -1.95
CA GLU A 285 20.61 -17.22 -1.92
C GLU A 285 19.75 -17.65 -3.12
N PHE A 286 18.77 -16.84 -3.54
CA PHE A 286 18.05 -17.07 -4.80
C PHE A 286 19.00 -17.10 -5.98
N LYS A 287 19.80 -16.06 -6.15
CA LYS A 287 20.80 -15.99 -7.22
C LYS A 287 21.73 -17.21 -7.24
N LYS A 288 22.23 -17.59 -6.07
CA LYS A 288 23.12 -18.75 -5.91
C LYS A 288 22.44 -20.07 -6.31
N ALA A 289 21.20 -20.31 -5.88
CA ALA A 289 20.44 -21.50 -6.19
C ALA A 289 20.22 -21.65 -7.71
N PHE A 290 19.76 -20.57 -8.38
CA PHE A 290 19.53 -20.59 -9.81
C PHE A 290 20.81 -20.78 -10.63
N LEU A 291 21.91 -20.10 -10.27
CA LEU A 291 23.21 -20.29 -10.92
C LEU A 291 23.78 -21.70 -10.72
N LYS A 292 23.58 -22.29 -9.51
CA LYS A 292 23.98 -23.69 -9.22
C LYS A 292 23.15 -24.66 -10.05
N ALA A 293 21.85 -24.48 -10.15
CA ALA A 293 20.95 -25.32 -10.91
C ALA A 293 21.31 -25.30 -12.41
N ALA A 294 21.55 -24.11 -12.99
CA ALA A 294 21.97 -23.99 -14.39
C ALA A 294 23.24 -24.81 -14.70
N LYS A 295 24.23 -24.76 -13.82
CA LYS A 295 25.48 -25.52 -13.95
C LYS A 295 25.27 -27.04 -13.82
N SER A 296 24.23 -27.49 -13.10
CA SER A 296 23.96 -28.89 -12.82
C SER A 296 23.18 -29.60 -13.92
N VAL A 297 22.49 -28.86 -14.80
CA VAL A 297 21.73 -29.45 -15.93
C VAL A 297 22.55 -29.33 -17.21
N LYS A 298 22.93 -30.47 -17.75
CA LYS A 298 23.78 -30.58 -18.96
C LYS A 298 23.14 -31.51 -19.98
N ASN A 299 23.35 -31.22 -21.25
CA ASN A 299 23.02 -32.13 -22.33
C ASN A 299 24.13 -33.19 -22.56
N SER A 300 23.94 -34.07 -23.56
CA SER A 300 24.91 -35.09 -23.95
C SER A 300 26.29 -34.55 -24.33
N ASP A 301 26.37 -33.35 -24.88
CA ASP A 301 27.62 -32.68 -25.24
C ASP A 301 28.30 -31.96 -24.06
N GLY A 302 27.71 -32.03 -22.84
CA GLY A 302 28.20 -31.32 -21.67
C GLY A 302 27.84 -29.81 -21.63
N LYS A 303 27.10 -29.32 -22.61
CA LYS A 303 26.62 -27.94 -22.65
C LYS A 303 25.57 -27.72 -21.55
N GLN A 304 25.56 -26.55 -20.96
CA GLN A 304 24.64 -26.16 -19.86
C GLN A 304 23.82 -24.94 -20.24
N GLY A 305 22.73 -24.70 -19.50
CA GLY A 305 21.96 -23.49 -19.63
C GLY A 305 22.62 -22.30 -18.91
N SER A 306 22.01 -21.14 -19.04
CA SER A 306 22.41 -19.90 -18.34
C SER A 306 21.27 -19.25 -17.62
N VAL A 307 21.60 -18.40 -16.65
CA VAL A 307 20.62 -17.62 -15.85
C VAL A 307 21.05 -16.16 -15.84
N SER A 308 20.15 -15.28 -16.25
CA SER A 308 20.20 -13.85 -15.92
C SER A 308 19.38 -13.61 -14.67
N PHE A 309 19.94 -12.91 -13.69
CA PHE A 309 19.29 -12.59 -12.42
C PHE A 309 19.38 -11.10 -12.17
N GLU A 310 18.25 -10.44 -12.18
CA GLU A 310 18.09 -9.05 -11.84
C GLU A 310 17.26 -8.91 -10.57
N SER A 311 17.66 -8.01 -9.67
CA SER A 311 16.88 -7.64 -8.50
C SER A 311 16.76 -6.13 -8.40
N TYR A 312 15.62 -5.67 -7.91
CA TYR A 312 15.33 -4.24 -7.77
C TYR A 312 14.56 -3.98 -6.48
N LEU A 313 14.85 -2.84 -5.86
CA LEU A 313 14.13 -2.39 -4.68
C LEU A 313 12.75 -1.86 -5.11
N LYS A 314 11.67 -2.41 -4.54
CA LYS A 314 10.33 -1.84 -4.67
C LYS A 314 10.15 -0.72 -3.64
N TYR A 315 10.41 -1.01 -2.37
CA TYR A 315 10.44 -0.04 -1.26
C TYR A 315 11.29 -0.57 -0.11
N ASP A 316 11.85 0.34 0.69
CA ASP A 316 12.64 -0.06 1.87
C ASP A 316 11.76 -0.17 3.11
N SER A 317 12.23 -0.94 4.10
CA SER A 317 11.60 -1.00 5.41
C SER A 317 11.83 0.31 6.18
N PHE A 318 10.90 0.65 7.05
CA PHE A 318 11.09 1.75 7.99
C PHE A 318 10.59 1.38 9.38
N ARG A 319 11.04 2.11 10.38
CA ARG A 319 10.52 2.08 11.74
C ARG A 319 10.68 3.44 12.39
N LEU A 320 9.59 4.05 12.80
CA LEU A 320 9.58 5.30 13.54
C LEU A 320 9.88 5.05 15.02
N PRO A 321 10.59 5.96 15.69
CA PRO A 321 10.69 5.94 17.14
C PRO A 321 9.31 6.25 17.76
N GLU A 322 9.03 5.69 18.92
CA GLU A 322 7.76 5.95 19.62
C GLU A 322 7.57 7.44 19.97
N GLN A 323 8.67 8.17 20.15
CA GLN A 323 8.69 9.60 20.45
C GLN A 323 8.50 10.49 19.23
N GLU A 324 8.37 9.91 18.01
CA GLU A 324 8.10 10.70 16.81
C GLU A 324 6.82 11.53 17.01
N PRO A 325 6.83 12.84 16.72
CA PRO A 325 5.67 13.71 16.95
C PRO A 325 4.37 13.19 16.33
N ALA A 326 4.44 12.62 15.13
CA ALA A 326 3.27 12.03 14.48
C ALA A 326 2.72 10.83 15.28
N VAL A 327 3.60 9.97 15.85
CA VAL A 327 3.21 8.82 16.68
C VAL A 327 2.52 9.31 17.95
N GLN A 328 3.11 10.26 18.67
CA GLN A 328 2.54 10.79 19.91
C GLN A 328 1.21 11.49 19.67
N THR A 329 1.11 12.29 18.59
CA THR A 329 -0.14 12.97 18.24
C THR A 329 -1.25 11.98 17.86
N ALA A 330 -0.93 10.90 17.14
CA ALA A 330 -1.88 9.85 16.81
C ALA A 330 -2.39 9.13 18.08
N ARG A 331 -1.49 8.75 18.99
CA ARG A 331 -1.87 8.14 20.29
C ARG A 331 -2.84 9.01 21.07
N LEU A 332 -2.50 10.29 21.23
CA LEU A 332 -3.37 11.24 21.95
C LEU A 332 -4.74 11.41 21.29
N ALA A 333 -4.82 11.38 19.96
CA ALA A 333 -6.10 11.49 19.26
C ALA A 333 -6.97 10.24 19.49
N ILE A 334 -6.39 9.04 19.51
CA ILE A 334 -7.07 7.78 19.82
C ILE A 334 -7.55 7.79 21.27
N GLU A 335 -6.70 8.17 22.23
CA GLU A 335 -7.04 8.26 23.66
C GLU A 335 -8.19 9.25 23.90
N LYS A 336 -8.18 10.42 23.23
CA LYS A 336 -9.27 11.39 23.28
C LYS A 336 -10.60 10.86 22.75
N GLN A 337 -10.56 9.91 21.82
CA GLN A 337 -11.74 9.21 21.32
C GLN A 337 -12.20 8.07 22.26
N GLY A 338 -11.44 7.78 23.31
CA GLY A 338 -11.71 6.71 24.27
C GLY A 338 -11.13 5.36 23.88
N GLY A 339 -10.28 5.32 22.84
CA GLY A 339 -9.56 4.12 22.39
C GLY A 339 -8.28 3.86 23.17
N GLN A 340 -7.64 2.74 22.88
CA GLN A 340 -6.36 2.32 23.45
C GLN A 340 -5.33 2.16 22.32
N PRO A 341 -4.41 3.13 22.10
CA PRO A 341 -3.51 3.08 20.98
C PRO A 341 -2.55 1.89 21.04
N GLU A 342 -2.59 1.05 20.01
CA GLU A 342 -1.72 -0.12 19.85
C GLU A 342 -0.64 0.16 18.79
N LEU A 343 0.63 0.15 19.23
CA LEU A 343 1.76 0.30 18.31
C LEU A 343 1.99 -1.00 17.54
N THR A 344 1.92 -0.94 16.21
CA THR A 344 2.06 -2.10 15.33
C THR A 344 3.16 -1.92 14.30
N ILE A 345 3.54 -3.03 13.67
CA ILE A 345 4.49 -3.08 12.55
C ILE A 345 3.88 -3.97 11.48
N ALA A 346 3.73 -3.43 10.27
CA ALA A 346 3.14 -4.14 9.15
C ALA A 346 4.13 -5.08 8.47
N ASN A 347 3.66 -6.25 8.05
CA ASN A 347 4.41 -7.18 7.20
C ASN A 347 4.17 -6.97 5.70
N GLY A 348 3.26 -6.05 5.33
CA GLY A 348 3.04 -5.52 3.99
C GLY A 348 3.76 -4.19 3.77
N GLY A 349 3.76 -3.68 2.53
CA GLY A 349 4.15 -2.32 2.21
C GLY A 349 3.00 -1.37 2.49
N LEU A 350 3.31 -0.12 2.73
CA LEU A 350 2.37 0.98 2.96
C LEU A 350 2.94 2.25 2.29
N ASP A 351 2.10 3.18 1.90
CA ASP A 351 2.56 4.48 1.39
C ASP A 351 3.54 5.18 2.35
N ALA A 352 3.43 4.90 3.66
CA ALA A 352 4.35 5.36 4.70
C ALA A 352 5.81 4.94 4.48
N ASN A 353 6.09 3.84 3.74
CA ASN A 353 7.46 3.43 3.40
C ASN A 353 8.16 4.52 2.56
N TRP A 354 7.54 4.91 1.45
CA TRP A 354 8.11 5.92 0.57
C TRP A 354 8.01 7.33 1.16
N MET A 355 6.96 7.66 1.89
CA MET A 355 6.87 8.95 2.59
C MET A 355 8.05 9.13 3.55
N THR A 356 8.35 8.11 4.36
CA THR A 356 9.49 8.12 5.28
C THR A 356 10.82 8.22 4.51
N ALA A 357 10.97 7.49 3.40
CA ALA A 357 12.15 7.58 2.53
C ALA A 357 12.30 8.97 1.89
N HIS A 358 11.21 9.67 1.60
CA HIS A 358 11.20 11.06 1.13
C HIS A 358 11.48 12.09 2.25
N GLY A 359 11.70 11.66 3.48
CA GLY A 359 11.99 12.52 4.62
C GLY A 359 10.74 13.05 5.35
N PHE A 360 9.60 12.39 5.17
CA PHE A 360 8.33 12.67 5.85
C PHE A 360 7.92 11.48 6.72
N PRO A 361 8.38 11.39 7.97
CA PRO A 361 7.96 10.33 8.89
C PRO A 361 6.45 10.22 8.94
N THR A 362 5.88 9.06 8.57
CA THR A 362 4.45 8.86 8.39
C THR A 362 3.96 7.68 9.22
N VAL A 363 2.92 7.92 10.01
CA VAL A 363 2.20 6.89 10.77
C VAL A 363 1.04 6.39 9.93
N THR A 364 0.80 5.07 9.90
CA THR A 364 -0.43 4.52 9.29
C THR A 364 -1.43 4.14 10.37
N LEU A 365 -2.68 4.53 10.17
CA LEU A 365 -3.81 4.38 11.08
C LEU A 365 -4.87 3.44 10.47
N GLY A 366 -5.68 2.83 11.31
CA GLY A 366 -6.78 2.00 10.87
C GLY A 366 -8.03 2.80 10.48
N CYS A 367 -8.80 2.26 9.55
CA CYS A 367 -10.04 2.84 9.02
C CYS A 367 -11.18 1.84 8.84
N GLY A 368 -11.09 0.68 9.50
CA GLY A 368 -12.16 -0.31 9.55
C GLY A 368 -12.12 -1.38 8.46
N GLN A 369 -11.05 -1.47 7.69
CA GLN A 369 -10.84 -2.49 6.65
C GLN A 369 -10.74 -3.90 7.26
N GLN A 370 -11.34 -4.88 6.61
CA GLN A 370 -11.27 -6.29 7.00
C GLN A 370 -11.23 -7.19 5.77
N ASP A 371 -10.43 -8.26 5.83
CA ASP A 371 -10.30 -9.31 4.80
C ASP A 371 -10.06 -8.75 3.39
N ILE A 372 -9.24 -7.71 3.32
CA ILE A 372 -8.87 -6.99 2.10
C ILE A 372 -8.34 -7.93 1.01
N HIS A 373 -8.47 -7.53 -0.26
CA HIS A 373 -8.03 -8.28 -1.44
C HIS A 373 -8.74 -9.64 -1.61
N THR A 374 -9.89 -9.83 -0.99
CA THR A 374 -10.71 -11.04 -1.11
C THR A 374 -12.18 -10.68 -1.34
N THR A 375 -12.99 -11.64 -1.83
CA THR A 375 -14.45 -11.44 -1.96
C THR A 375 -15.17 -11.39 -0.61
N SER A 376 -14.48 -11.65 0.50
CA SER A 376 -14.98 -11.51 1.87
C SER A 376 -14.70 -10.12 2.47
N GLU A 377 -14.12 -9.22 1.70
CA GLU A 377 -13.77 -7.89 2.16
C GLU A 377 -14.98 -7.15 2.75
N ALA A 378 -14.76 -6.52 3.89
CA ALA A 378 -15.78 -5.78 4.62
C ALA A 378 -15.23 -4.50 5.24
N LEU A 379 -16.13 -3.54 5.49
CA LEU A 379 -15.86 -2.35 6.30
C LEU A 379 -16.56 -2.48 7.65
N MET A 380 -15.81 -2.42 8.74
CA MET A 380 -16.32 -2.36 10.11
C MET A 380 -16.82 -0.93 10.41
N ILE A 381 -18.13 -0.76 10.54
CA ILE A 381 -18.78 0.55 10.64
C ILE A 381 -18.28 1.35 11.85
N ASP A 382 -18.21 0.72 13.03
CA ASP A 382 -17.79 1.40 14.26
C ASP A 382 -16.33 1.84 14.20
N GLU A 383 -15.46 0.99 13.66
CA GLU A 383 -14.03 1.32 13.50
C GLU A 383 -13.83 2.46 12.49
N TYR A 384 -14.56 2.43 11.38
CA TYR A 384 -14.55 3.52 10.40
C TYR A 384 -15.04 4.86 10.99
N LEU A 385 -16.13 4.85 11.76
CA LEU A 385 -16.65 6.07 12.39
C LEU A 385 -15.68 6.63 13.45
N LYS A 386 -15.02 5.77 14.23
CA LYS A 386 -13.94 6.17 15.14
C LYS A 386 -12.76 6.77 14.34
N ALA A 387 -12.36 6.14 13.25
CA ALA A 387 -11.31 6.66 12.38
C ALA A 387 -11.64 8.05 11.82
N CYS A 388 -12.88 8.30 11.40
CA CYS A 388 -13.33 9.62 10.98
C CYS A 388 -13.18 10.66 12.09
N GLN A 389 -13.53 10.32 13.34
CA GLN A 389 -13.36 11.22 14.47
C GLN A 389 -11.89 11.47 14.82
N ILE A 390 -11.05 10.42 14.76
CA ILE A 390 -9.59 10.53 14.93
C ILE A 390 -9.00 11.43 13.84
N GLY A 391 -9.42 11.25 12.58
CA GLY A 391 -8.98 12.09 11.45
C GLY A 391 -9.33 13.56 11.66
N LEU A 392 -10.53 13.86 12.14
CA LEU A 392 -10.94 15.23 12.48
C LEU A 392 -10.10 15.81 13.63
N LEU A 393 -9.87 15.03 14.69
CA LEU A 393 -9.01 15.45 15.81
C LEU A 393 -7.59 15.73 15.35
N LEU A 394 -6.99 14.86 14.52
CA LEU A 394 -5.65 15.06 13.97
C LEU A 394 -5.55 16.29 13.07
N ALA A 395 -6.63 16.64 12.39
CA ALA A 395 -6.68 17.83 11.55
C ALA A 395 -6.87 19.14 12.36
N THR A 396 -7.57 19.11 13.51
CA THR A 396 -8.02 20.32 14.23
C THR A 396 -7.39 20.52 15.60
N ALA A 397 -6.89 19.45 16.28
CA ALA A 397 -6.36 19.55 17.62
C ALA A 397 -5.19 20.55 17.70
N THR A 398 -5.24 21.41 18.71
CA THR A 398 -4.08 22.21 19.12
C THR A 398 -3.03 21.30 19.73
N GLU A 399 -1.73 21.53 19.44
CA GLU A 399 -0.69 20.96 20.28
C GLU A 399 -0.90 21.56 21.70
N SER A 400 -1.16 20.70 22.67
CA SER A 400 -0.96 21.10 24.06
C SER A 400 0.53 21.40 24.22
N ALA A 401 0.86 22.64 24.54
CA ALA A 401 2.20 23.10 24.83
C ALA A 401 2.85 22.28 25.96
#